data_89427bc3217c00d0175c6619b3e5eb09
#
_entry.id   89427bc3217c00d0175c6619b3e5eb09
#
_cell.length_a   1.000
_cell.length_b   1.000
_cell.length_c   1.000
_cell.angle_alpha   90.00
_cell.angle_beta   90.00
_cell.angle_gamma   90.00
#
_symmetry.space_group_name_H-M   'P 1'
#
loop_
_entity.id
_entity.type
_entity.pdbx_description
1 polymer ?
#
loop_
_entity_poly.entity_id
_entity_poly.type
_entity_poly.pdbx_seq_one_letter_code
_entity_poly.pdbx_strand_id
1 'polypeptide(L)'
;MDQKTTFPPFALTAEIDSAADEQISHYPDDKKRSAVLPLLHIVQHKYGFISKEATEWVAEKLGLEAMQVYEVVSFYPGLREHSPGKFHFRVCRTLSCAMAGSAELMDRLCELTGIDRSKSDSHHNPIAVSPCGQWSVEFAECLASCGTGPVCLVNDDFHEAVAPEKAEELFGKYAVK
;
A
#
# COMPACT_ATOMS: atom_id res chain seq x y z
N MET A 1 -2.15 -14.70 -15.66
CA MET A 1 -3.20 -13.74 -16.02
C MET A 1 -2.68 -12.38 -15.61
N ASP A 2 -2.40 -11.51 -16.58
CA ASP A 2 -1.91 -10.16 -16.27
C ASP A 2 -2.97 -9.40 -15.49
N GLN A 3 -2.67 -9.07 -14.23
CA GLN A 3 -3.52 -8.19 -13.43
C GLN A 3 -3.59 -6.84 -14.15
N LYS A 4 -4.80 -6.38 -14.43
CA LYS A 4 -5.04 -5.05 -14.99
C LYS A 4 -4.54 -4.03 -13.97
N THR A 5 -3.33 -3.50 -14.17
CA THR A 5 -2.76 -2.48 -13.30
C THR A 5 -3.54 -1.18 -13.46
N THR A 6 -4.03 -0.64 -12.35
CA THR A 6 -4.76 0.63 -12.31
C THR A 6 -3.81 1.83 -12.46
N PHE A 7 -2.54 1.61 -12.15
CA PHE A 7 -1.49 2.63 -12.16
C PHE A 7 -0.58 2.50 -13.37
N PRO A 8 -0.06 3.63 -13.92
CA PRO A 8 0.87 3.61 -15.04
C PRO A 8 2.22 3.00 -14.64
N PRO A 9 3.02 2.49 -15.60
CA PRO A 9 4.38 2.08 -15.33
C PRO A 9 5.24 3.26 -14.87
N PHE A 10 6.28 2.96 -14.09
CA PHE A 10 7.22 3.98 -13.65
C PHE A 10 7.86 4.70 -14.85
N ALA A 11 7.82 6.01 -14.83
CA ALA A 11 8.51 6.88 -15.77
C ALA A 11 9.05 8.10 -15.03
N LEU A 12 10.36 8.32 -15.13
CA LEU A 12 10.99 9.49 -14.50
C LEU A 12 10.44 10.77 -15.14
N THR A 13 9.92 11.66 -14.30
CA THR A 13 9.46 12.99 -14.72
C THR A 13 10.28 14.06 -13.99
N ALA A 14 10.41 15.23 -14.60
CA ALA A 14 11.12 16.35 -13.98
C ALA A 14 10.55 16.73 -12.59
N GLU A 15 9.24 16.52 -12.40
CA GLU A 15 8.56 16.76 -11.11
C GLU A 15 9.06 15.80 -10.01
N ILE A 16 9.15 14.49 -10.31
CA ILE A 16 9.66 13.48 -9.36
C ILE A 16 11.13 13.73 -9.06
N ASP A 17 11.91 14.02 -10.10
CA ASP A 17 13.34 14.28 -9.96
C ASP A 17 13.62 15.50 -9.08
N SER A 18 12.89 16.60 -9.31
CA SER A 18 12.97 17.80 -8.48
C SER A 18 12.52 17.57 -7.04
N ALA A 19 11.42 16.84 -6.83
CA ALA A 19 10.95 16.49 -5.48
C ALA A 19 11.95 15.60 -4.74
N ALA A 20 12.62 14.70 -5.46
CA ALA A 20 13.67 13.85 -4.89
C ALA A 20 14.89 14.69 -4.47
N ASP A 21 15.33 15.63 -5.32
CA ASP A 21 16.45 16.53 -5.00
C ASP A 21 16.16 17.40 -3.78
N GLU A 22 14.92 17.89 -3.66
CA GLU A 22 14.48 18.61 -2.47
C GLU A 22 14.59 17.75 -1.22
N GLN A 23 14.08 16.51 -1.24
CA GLN A 23 14.19 15.60 -0.09
C GLN A 23 15.64 15.26 0.25
N ILE A 24 16.47 15.02 -0.74
CA ILE A 24 17.91 14.74 -0.52
C ILE A 24 18.61 15.91 0.14
N SER A 25 18.23 17.15 -0.20
CA SER A 25 18.83 18.38 0.35
C SER A 25 18.62 18.53 1.86
N HIS A 26 17.65 17.85 2.44
CA HIS A 26 17.40 17.87 3.88
C HIS A 26 18.43 17.04 4.69
N TYR A 27 19.28 16.25 4.01
CA TYR A 27 20.25 15.36 4.64
C TYR A 27 21.69 15.87 4.41
N PRO A 28 22.57 15.74 5.42
CA PRO A 28 23.99 16.00 5.23
C PRO A 28 24.59 15.16 4.10
N ASP A 29 25.64 15.64 3.44
CA ASP A 29 26.23 14.97 2.27
C ASP A 29 26.69 13.54 2.55
N ASP A 30 27.16 13.28 3.77
CA ASP A 30 27.59 11.94 4.21
C ASP A 30 26.43 11.04 4.71
N LYS A 31 25.19 11.54 4.71
CA LYS A 31 23.98 10.86 5.20
C LYS A 31 22.84 10.76 4.17
N LYS A 32 23.11 11.03 2.91
CA LYS A 32 22.10 11.00 1.83
C LYS A 32 21.38 9.66 1.68
N ARG A 33 22.00 8.56 2.10
CA ARG A 33 21.33 7.24 2.18
C ARG A 33 20.00 7.29 2.96
N SER A 34 19.89 8.15 3.97
CA SER A 34 18.66 8.28 4.77
C SER A 34 17.48 8.80 3.97
N ALA A 35 17.71 9.38 2.79
CA ALA A 35 16.65 9.83 1.89
C ALA A 35 15.94 8.69 1.13
N VAL A 36 16.39 7.42 1.26
CA VAL A 36 15.75 6.27 0.57
C VAL A 36 14.25 6.24 0.85
N LEU A 37 13.86 6.32 2.12
CA LEU A 37 12.45 6.20 2.51
C LEU A 37 11.58 7.32 1.94
N PRO A 38 11.90 8.63 2.09
CA PRO A 38 11.13 9.68 1.46
C PRO A 38 11.08 9.59 -0.08
N LEU A 39 12.15 9.17 -0.76
CA LEU A 39 12.12 8.96 -2.21
C LEU A 39 11.13 7.85 -2.60
N LEU A 40 11.14 6.73 -1.89
CA LEU A 40 10.19 5.63 -2.09
C LEU A 40 8.74 6.07 -1.87
N HIS A 41 8.49 6.94 -0.88
CA HIS A 41 7.16 7.53 -0.68
C HIS A 41 6.72 8.42 -1.83
N ILE A 42 7.61 9.26 -2.40
CA ILE A 42 7.31 10.08 -3.59
C ILE A 42 6.88 9.17 -4.76
N VAL A 43 7.65 8.11 -5.01
CA VAL A 43 7.34 7.13 -6.07
C VAL A 43 5.99 6.48 -5.82
N GLN A 44 5.78 5.93 -4.63
CA GLN A 44 4.55 5.22 -4.30
C GLN A 44 3.32 6.12 -4.34
N HIS A 45 3.44 7.37 -3.89
CA HIS A 45 2.33 8.33 -3.96
C HIS A 45 1.88 8.58 -5.41
N LYS A 46 2.81 8.64 -6.37
CA LYS A 46 2.50 8.89 -7.78
C LYS A 46 2.08 7.64 -8.54
N TYR A 47 2.74 6.50 -8.29
CA TYR A 47 2.56 5.26 -9.05
C TYR A 47 1.79 4.17 -8.29
N GLY A 48 1.37 4.42 -7.05
CA GLY A 48 0.61 3.47 -6.23
C GLY A 48 1.44 2.33 -5.65
N PHE A 49 2.59 2.01 -6.25
CA PHE A 49 3.51 0.95 -5.83
C PHE A 49 4.94 1.26 -6.29
N ILE A 50 5.90 0.47 -5.85
CA ILE A 50 7.31 0.63 -6.17
C ILE A 50 7.72 -0.50 -7.09
N SER A 51 7.95 -0.16 -8.38
CA SER A 51 8.44 -1.12 -9.36
C SER A 51 9.95 -1.34 -9.23
N LYS A 52 10.45 -2.37 -9.93
CA LYS A 52 11.89 -2.64 -10.01
C LYS A 52 12.65 -1.43 -10.58
N GLU A 53 12.13 -0.83 -11.63
CA GLU A 53 12.73 0.34 -12.29
C GLU A 53 12.78 1.54 -11.34
N ALA A 54 11.74 1.72 -10.51
CA ALA A 54 11.74 2.77 -9.49
C ALA A 54 12.79 2.51 -8.40
N THR A 55 12.95 1.25 -7.98
CA THR A 55 13.99 0.85 -7.02
C THR A 55 15.40 1.11 -7.58
N GLU A 56 15.64 0.77 -8.84
CA GLU A 56 16.90 1.02 -9.54
C GLU A 56 17.18 2.52 -9.67
N TRP A 57 16.18 3.32 -10.02
CA TRP A 57 16.31 4.77 -10.07
C TRP A 57 16.65 5.40 -8.71
N VAL A 58 15.98 4.99 -7.63
CA VAL A 58 16.29 5.48 -6.27
C VAL A 58 17.72 5.12 -5.88
N ALA A 59 18.16 3.91 -6.21
CA ALA A 59 19.53 3.45 -5.94
C ALA A 59 20.56 4.32 -6.69
N GLU A 60 20.37 4.54 -7.99
CA GLU A 60 21.24 5.40 -8.80
C GLU A 60 21.28 6.83 -8.25
N LYS A 61 20.12 7.42 -7.94
CA LYS A 61 19.99 8.79 -7.41
C LYS A 61 20.75 8.99 -6.10
N LEU A 62 20.85 7.96 -5.27
CA LEU A 62 21.54 8.01 -3.96
C LEU A 62 22.94 7.39 -3.95
N GLY A 63 23.42 6.85 -5.08
CA GLY A 63 24.69 6.16 -5.16
C GLY A 63 24.72 4.86 -4.35
N LEU A 64 23.61 4.11 -4.34
CA LEU A 64 23.43 2.86 -3.61
C LEU A 64 23.33 1.68 -4.58
N GLU A 65 23.51 0.46 -4.04
CA GLU A 65 23.14 -0.76 -4.76
C GLU A 65 21.62 -0.96 -4.72
N ALA A 66 21.03 -1.44 -5.81
CA ALA A 66 19.57 -1.67 -5.89
C ALA A 66 19.06 -2.59 -4.76
N MET A 67 19.87 -3.58 -4.35
CA MET A 67 19.52 -4.48 -3.25
C MET A 67 19.35 -3.73 -1.92
N GLN A 68 20.15 -2.69 -1.65
CA GLN A 68 20.04 -1.90 -0.42
C GLN A 68 18.75 -1.08 -0.37
N VAL A 69 18.23 -0.68 -1.52
CA VAL A 69 16.91 -0.02 -1.63
C VAL A 69 15.79 -1.05 -1.50
N TYR A 70 15.95 -2.22 -2.14
CA TYR A 70 14.97 -3.30 -2.06
C TYR A 70 14.80 -3.84 -0.62
N GLU A 71 15.88 -3.91 0.18
CA GLU A 71 15.81 -4.23 1.61
C GLU A 71 14.85 -3.28 2.36
N VAL A 72 14.85 -1.99 2.02
CA VAL A 72 13.93 -1.01 2.63
C VAL A 72 12.49 -1.25 2.15
N VAL A 73 12.30 -1.51 0.85
CA VAL A 73 10.95 -1.79 0.30
C VAL A 73 10.33 -3.01 0.96
N SER A 74 11.08 -4.11 1.09
CA SER A 74 10.60 -5.36 1.68
C SER A 74 10.44 -5.29 3.21
N PHE A 75 11.17 -4.40 3.89
CA PHE A 75 11.11 -4.25 5.34
C PHE A 75 9.88 -3.46 5.82
N TYR A 76 9.48 -2.43 5.09
CA TYR A 76 8.39 -1.54 5.53
C TYR A 76 7.02 -1.97 4.96
N PRO A 77 6.07 -2.46 5.80
CA PRO A 77 4.77 -2.94 5.32
C PRO A 77 3.89 -1.87 4.64
N GLY A 78 4.27 -0.59 4.80
CA GLY A 78 3.61 0.54 4.11
C GLY A 78 4.04 0.70 2.66
N LEU A 79 5.18 0.12 2.26
CA LEU A 79 5.68 0.13 0.89
C LEU A 79 5.16 -1.09 0.13
N ARG A 80 4.79 -0.92 -1.13
CA ARG A 80 4.12 -1.94 -1.94
C ARG A 80 4.93 -2.27 -3.17
N GLU A 81 5.22 -3.54 -3.37
CA GLU A 81 5.90 -4.06 -4.58
C GLU A 81 4.90 -4.35 -5.72
N HIS A 82 3.62 -4.41 -5.41
CA HIS A 82 2.57 -4.76 -6.36
C HIS A 82 1.51 -3.67 -6.43
N SER A 83 0.97 -3.47 -7.63
CA SER A 83 -0.07 -2.48 -7.88
C SER A 83 -1.36 -2.84 -7.13
N PRO A 84 -1.87 -1.98 -6.24
CA PRO A 84 -3.20 -2.15 -5.67
C PRO A 84 -4.29 -1.80 -6.68
N GLY A 85 -5.55 -2.00 -6.30
CA GLY A 85 -6.69 -1.40 -6.99
C GLY A 85 -6.77 0.11 -6.75
N LYS A 86 -7.69 0.79 -7.46
CA LYS A 86 -7.96 2.22 -7.25
C LYS A 86 -8.32 2.53 -5.78
N PHE A 87 -9.11 1.65 -5.16
CA PHE A 87 -9.46 1.69 -3.75
C PHE A 87 -8.87 0.47 -3.05
N HIS A 88 -7.99 0.72 -2.10
CA HIS A 88 -7.21 -0.29 -1.41
C HIS A 88 -7.62 -0.35 0.07
N PHE A 89 -8.29 -1.44 0.46
CA PHE A 89 -8.71 -1.69 1.83
C PHE A 89 -7.60 -2.43 2.59
N ARG A 90 -7.12 -1.82 3.67
CA ARG A 90 -6.13 -2.39 4.58
C ARG A 90 -6.78 -2.61 5.93
N VAL A 91 -7.10 -3.85 6.25
CA VAL A 91 -7.81 -4.22 7.49
C VAL A 91 -6.81 -4.65 8.55
N CYS A 92 -6.83 -4.02 9.71
CA CYS A 92 -5.96 -4.41 10.83
C CYS A 92 -6.30 -5.82 11.32
N ARG A 93 -5.26 -6.68 11.44
CA ARG A 93 -5.44 -8.09 11.88
C ARG A 93 -4.89 -8.39 13.26
N THR A 94 -4.36 -7.39 14.00
CA THR A 94 -3.78 -7.62 15.31
C THR A 94 -4.85 -7.86 16.39
N LEU A 95 -4.44 -8.38 17.50
CA LEU A 95 -5.29 -9.04 18.51
C LEU A 95 -6.60 -8.31 18.81
N SER A 96 -6.57 -7.01 19.15
CA SER A 96 -7.79 -6.26 19.49
C SER A 96 -8.77 -6.17 18.34
N CYS A 97 -8.26 -5.91 17.11
CA CYS A 97 -9.11 -5.85 15.90
C CYS A 97 -9.62 -7.24 15.53
N ALA A 98 -8.80 -8.29 15.66
CA ALA A 98 -9.21 -9.67 15.41
C ALA A 98 -10.34 -10.08 16.36
N MET A 99 -10.23 -9.77 17.64
CA MET A 99 -11.29 -10.04 18.63
C MET A 99 -12.56 -9.21 18.38
N ALA A 100 -12.43 -8.05 17.72
CA ALA A 100 -13.55 -7.19 17.38
C ALA A 100 -14.18 -7.47 16.01
N GLY A 101 -13.75 -8.54 15.30
CA GLY A 101 -14.37 -9.01 14.05
C GLY A 101 -13.67 -8.54 12.78
N SER A 102 -12.36 -8.28 12.81
CA SER A 102 -11.64 -7.83 11.60
C SER A 102 -11.52 -8.91 10.52
N ALA A 103 -11.54 -10.19 10.89
CA ALA A 103 -11.55 -11.29 9.92
C ALA A 103 -12.87 -11.32 9.15
N GLU A 104 -13.98 -11.23 9.85
CA GLU A 104 -15.32 -11.17 9.29
C GLU A 104 -15.52 -9.91 8.43
N LEU A 105 -14.96 -8.75 8.86
CA LEU A 105 -14.94 -7.53 8.05
C LEU A 105 -14.21 -7.76 6.72
N MET A 106 -13.04 -8.40 6.77
CA MET A 106 -12.28 -8.74 5.56
C MET A 106 -13.07 -9.64 4.62
N ASP A 107 -13.73 -10.70 5.16
CA ASP A 107 -14.52 -11.61 4.35
C ASP A 107 -15.69 -10.88 3.67
N ARG A 108 -16.40 -10.00 4.39
CA ARG A 108 -17.47 -9.16 3.81
C ARG A 108 -16.94 -8.22 2.72
N LEU A 109 -15.77 -7.59 2.91
CA LEU A 109 -15.16 -6.75 1.88
C LEU A 109 -14.78 -7.57 0.64
N CYS A 110 -14.30 -8.79 0.80
CA CYS A 110 -14.01 -9.70 -0.30
C CYS A 110 -15.28 -10.07 -1.09
N GLU A 111 -16.38 -10.38 -0.40
CA GLU A 111 -17.68 -10.64 -1.04
C GLU A 111 -18.16 -9.43 -1.86
N LEU A 112 -18.13 -8.22 -1.28
CA LEU A 112 -18.57 -6.98 -1.93
C LEU A 112 -17.72 -6.58 -3.14
N THR A 113 -16.42 -6.87 -3.10
CA THR A 113 -15.47 -6.54 -4.17
C THR A 113 -15.30 -7.64 -5.20
N GLY A 114 -15.84 -8.84 -4.95
CA GLY A 114 -15.66 -10.04 -5.78
C GLY A 114 -14.23 -10.59 -5.75
N ILE A 115 -13.48 -10.33 -4.68
CA ILE A 115 -12.11 -10.78 -4.51
C ILE A 115 -12.08 -12.18 -3.88
N ASP A 116 -11.37 -13.09 -4.52
CA ASP A 116 -11.09 -14.43 -4.00
C ASP A 116 -9.64 -14.47 -3.47
N ARG A 117 -9.51 -14.33 -2.16
CA ARG A 117 -8.20 -14.34 -1.47
C ARG A 117 -7.50 -15.70 -1.53
N SER A 118 -8.19 -16.78 -1.78
CA SER A 118 -7.56 -18.11 -1.91
C SER A 118 -6.62 -18.18 -3.13
N LYS A 119 -6.79 -17.27 -4.08
CA LYS A 119 -5.97 -17.15 -5.28
C LYS A 119 -4.79 -16.18 -5.14
N SER A 120 -4.68 -15.48 -4.01
CA SER A 120 -3.56 -14.58 -3.74
C SER A 120 -2.41 -15.36 -3.09
N ASP A 121 -1.18 -15.08 -3.52
CA ASP A 121 0.02 -15.59 -2.84
C ASP A 121 0.34 -14.67 -1.65
N SER A 122 -0.17 -15.03 -0.47
CA SER A 122 -0.02 -14.23 0.74
C SER A 122 1.43 -14.08 1.24
N HIS A 123 2.37 -14.86 0.70
CA HIS A 123 3.79 -14.79 1.07
C HIS A 123 4.57 -13.79 0.21
N HIS A 124 4.24 -13.69 -1.09
CA HIS A 124 4.95 -12.82 -2.03
C HIS A 124 4.13 -11.59 -2.43
N ASN A 125 2.80 -11.72 -2.43
CA ASN A 125 1.90 -10.60 -2.73
C ASN A 125 0.70 -10.62 -1.77
N PRO A 126 0.73 -9.83 -0.69
CA PRO A 126 -0.37 -9.78 0.27
C PRO A 126 -1.62 -9.08 -0.29
N ILE A 127 -1.49 -8.38 -1.42
CA ILE A 127 -2.56 -7.59 -2.02
C ILE A 127 -3.39 -8.47 -2.94
N ALA A 128 -4.65 -8.70 -2.59
CA ALA A 128 -5.61 -9.35 -3.47
C ALA A 128 -6.41 -8.28 -4.24
N VAL A 129 -6.44 -8.37 -5.57
CA VAL A 129 -7.07 -7.38 -6.46
C VAL A 129 -8.32 -7.98 -7.09
N SER A 130 -9.38 -7.18 -7.19
CA SER A 130 -10.63 -7.56 -7.85
C SER A 130 -10.45 -7.79 -9.36
N PRO A 131 -11.30 -8.62 -9.99
CA PRO A 131 -11.22 -8.86 -11.43
C PRO A 131 -11.36 -7.59 -12.30
N CYS A 132 -12.03 -6.57 -11.78
CA CYS A 132 -12.18 -5.29 -12.48
C CYS A 132 -10.99 -4.33 -12.26
N GLY A 133 -10.05 -4.66 -11.35
CA GLY A 133 -8.89 -3.83 -11.02
C GLY A 133 -9.22 -2.60 -10.15
N GLN A 134 -10.48 -2.36 -9.80
CA GLN A 134 -10.85 -1.18 -9.02
C GLN A 134 -10.59 -1.33 -7.52
N TRP A 135 -10.72 -2.54 -7.00
CA TRP A 135 -10.66 -2.83 -5.59
C TRP A 135 -9.48 -3.72 -5.26
N SER A 136 -8.91 -3.51 -4.11
CA SER A 136 -7.95 -4.45 -3.54
C SER A 136 -8.08 -4.52 -2.03
N VAL A 137 -7.71 -5.65 -1.46
CA VAL A 137 -7.73 -5.88 -0.03
C VAL A 137 -6.40 -6.47 0.43
N GLU A 138 -5.97 -6.09 1.62
CA GLU A 138 -4.88 -6.75 2.35
C GLU A 138 -5.12 -6.68 3.85
N PHE A 139 -4.55 -7.62 4.59
CA PHE A 139 -4.42 -7.44 6.03
C PHE A 139 -3.22 -6.55 6.35
N ALA A 140 -3.47 -5.47 7.10
CA ALA A 140 -2.42 -4.69 7.71
C ALA A 140 -2.09 -5.25 9.10
N GLU A 141 -0.84 -5.09 9.54
CA GLU A 141 -0.47 -5.40 10.91
C GLU A 141 -1.19 -4.43 11.87
N CYS A 142 -0.53 -3.64 12.66
CA CYS A 142 -1.21 -2.76 13.60
C CYS A 142 -1.42 -1.36 13.00
N LEU A 143 -2.67 -0.88 13.04
CA LEU A 143 -3.05 0.49 12.67
C LEU A 143 -3.21 1.43 13.89
N ALA A 144 -2.73 1.00 15.07
CA ALA A 144 -2.56 1.77 16.29
C ALA A 144 -3.84 2.39 16.89
N SER A 145 -5.05 1.84 16.63
CA SER A 145 -6.32 2.31 17.23
C SER A 145 -7.08 1.17 17.90
N CYS A 146 -6.42 0.50 18.85
CA CYS A 146 -6.94 -0.71 19.50
C CYS A 146 -8.23 -0.47 20.30
N GLY A 147 -8.48 0.75 20.77
CA GLY A 147 -9.68 1.11 21.54
C GLY A 147 -10.94 1.29 20.67
N THR A 148 -10.77 1.39 19.36
CA THR A 148 -11.86 1.61 18.39
C THR A 148 -11.87 0.57 17.27
N GLY A 149 -11.40 -0.64 17.60
CA GLY A 149 -11.39 -1.76 16.62
C GLY A 149 -12.81 -2.23 16.24
N PRO A 150 -12.95 -2.90 15.06
CA PRO A 150 -11.93 -3.07 14.02
C PRO A 150 -11.65 -1.77 13.27
N VAL A 151 -10.40 -1.61 12.81
CA VAL A 151 -10.00 -0.44 12.03
C VAL A 151 -9.55 -0.85 10.62
N CYS A 152 -9.82 0.04 9.67
CA CYS A 152 -9.50 -0.14 8.26
C CYS A 152 -9.00 1.17 7.64
N LEU A 153 -7.97 1.09 6.80
CA LEU A 153 -7.61 2.16 5.88
C LEU A 153 -8.24 1.89 4.52
N VAL A 154 -8.75 2.94 3.88
CA VAL A 154 -9.10 2.91 2.46
C VAL A 154 -8.23 3.96 1.76
N ASN A 155 -7.20 3.51 1.07
CA ASN A 155 -6.07 4.34 0.68
C ASN A 155 -5.47 5.04 1.91
N ASP A 156 -5.59 6.38 2.02
CA ASP A 156 -5.12 7.16 3.16
C ASP A 156 -6.24 7.53 4.16
N ASP A 157 -7.50 7.20 3.83
CA ASP A 157 -8.64 7.48 4.70
C ASP A 157 -8.73 6.45 5.83
N PHE A 158 -8.65 6.91 7.08
CA PHE A 158 -8.69 6.05 8.27
C PHE A 158 -10.12 5.90 8.80
N HIS A 159 -10.55 4.66 8.99
CA HIS A 159 -11.89 4.31 9.48
C HIS A 159 -11.81 3.47 10.75
N GLU A 160 -12.51 3.94 11.79
CA GLU A 160 -12.59 3.30 13.11
C GLU A 160 -13.96 2.66 13.33
N ALA A 161 -14.01 1.71 14.27
CA ALA A 161 -15.23 1.00 14.65
C ALA A 161 -16.03 0.45 13.47
N VAL A 162 -15.32 -0.10 12.49
CA VAL A 162 -15.90 -0.71 11.29
C VAL A 162 -16.29 -2.15 11.60
N ALA A 163 -17.40 -2.33 12.32
CA ALA A 163 -17.94 -3.66 12.54
C ALA A 163 -18.30 -4.35 11.21
N PRO A 164 -18.25 -5.70 11.12
CA PRO A 164 -18.54 -6.43 9.88
C PRO A 164 -19.86 -6.02 9.20
N GLU A 165 -20.88 -5.67 9.97
CA GLU A 165 -22.18 -5.23 9.49
C GLU A 165 -22.12 -3.86 8.79
N LYS A 166 -21.09 -3.06 9.04
CA LYS A 166 -20.84 -1.75 8.40
C LYS A 166 -20.00 -1.86 7.11
N ALA A 167 -19.59 -3.05 6.71
CA ALA A 167 -18.79 -3.24 5.50
C ALA A 167 -19.46 -2.66 4.25
N GLU A 168 -20.76 -2.84 4.10
CA GLU A 168 -21.54 -2.30 2.98
C GLU A 168 -21.60 -0.76 2.99
N GLU A 169 -21.74 -0.16 4.16
CA GLU A 169 -21.70 1.30 4.33
C GLU A 169 -20.33 1.85 3.94
N LEU A 170 -19.25 1.21 4.44
CA LEU A 170 -17.88 1.59 4.09
C LEU A 170 -17.63 1.47 2.59
N PHE A 171 -17.96 0.32 2.00
CA PHE A 171 -17.81 0.07 0.57
C PHE A 171 -18.59 1.10 -0.26
N GLY A 172 -19.84 1.39 0.11
CA GLY A 172 -20.71 2.34 -0.58
C GLY A 172 -20.14 3.75 -0.66
N LYS A 173 -19.36 4.21 0.33
CA LYS A 173 -18.70 5.53 0.31
C LYS A 173 -17.72 5.70 -0.87
N TYR A 174 -17.17 4.60 -1.38
CA TYR A 174 -16.16 4.60 -2.45
C TYR A 174 -16.71 4.05 -3.77
N ALA A 175 -17.78 3.26 -3.76
CA ALA A 175 -18.37 2.67 -4.96
C ALA A 175 -19.03 3.71 -5.88
N VAL A 176 -19.38 4.89 -5.36
CA VAL A 176 -20.05 5.98 -6.09
C VAL A 176 -19.06 7.00 -6.66
N LYS A 177 -17.77 6.85 -6.37
CA LYS A 177 -16.67 7.72 -6.87
C LYS A 177 -15.97 7.07 -8.06
#